data_98fdb0af1e2016aaa5bdd8e2f9d0fb18
#
_entry.id   98fdb0af1e2016aaa5bdd8e2f9d0fb18
#
_cell.length_a   1.000
_cell.length_b   1.000
_cell.length_c   1.000
_cell.angle_alpha   90.00
_cell.angle_beta   90.00
_cell.angle_gamma   90.00
#
_symmetry.space_group_name_H-M   'P 1'
#
loop_
_entity.id
_entity.type
_entity.pdbx_description
1 polymer ?
#
loop_
_entity_poly.entity_id
_entity_poly.type
_entity_poly.pdbx_seq_one_letter_code
_entity_poly.pdbx_strand_id
1 'polypeptide(L)'
;MLSNKDSLAKVSSTPGKTQLLNFFVMNETWSLVDLPGYGFAKVARTQKIDFNESVGDYLNSRGNLRRVFTLIDSRLPPQRIDIDFINWLGETGVPFALIFTKADKQSASKTRASVDAFLAAMPEHLKGTPPVVISSSKNRTGRVEILNLINQGLG
;
A
#
# COMPACT_ATOMS: atom_id res chain seq x y z
N MET A 1 13.98 -0.29 -2.09
CA MET A 1 14.08 0.66 -0.96
C MET A 1 14.16 -0.03 0.39
N LEU A 2 13.29 -0.96 0.72
CA LEU A 2 13.29 -1.66 2.03
C LEU A 2 14.38 -2.72 2.14
N SER A 3 14.72 -3.40 1.05
CA SER A 3 15.85 -4.33 0.97
C SER A 3 17.09 -3.65 0.38
N ASN A 4 18.28 -4.09 0.79
CA ASN A 4 19.54 -3.65 0.18
C ASN A 4 19.93 -4.47 -1.07
N LYS A 5 19.01 -5.31 -1.58
CA LYS A 5 19.23 -6.15 -2.78
C LYS A 5 18.43 -5.58 -3.94
N ASP A 6 19.11 -5.19 -5.00
CA ASP A 6 18.52 -4.59 -6.21
C ASP A 6 17.75 -5.59 -7.08
N SER A 7 17.78 -6.89 -6.77
CA SER A 7 17.22 -7.97 -7.60
C SER A 7 15.98 -8.67 -7.04
N LEU A 8 15.36 -8.16 -5.97
CA LEU A 8 14.22 -8.82 -5.29
C LEU A 8 12.87 -8.66 -6.01
N ALA A 9 12.72 -7.70 -6.90
CA ALA A 9 11.50 -7.50 -7.66
C ALA A 9 11.74 -7.85 -9.13
N LYS A 10 11.26 -9.00 -9.59
CA LYS A 10 11.10 -9.23 -11.03
C LYS A 10 9.92 -8.40 -11.50
N VAL A 11 10.20 -7.33 -12.21
CA VAL A 11 9.18 -6.56 -12.94
C VAL A 11 8.60 -7.48 -14.01
N SER A 12 7.37 -7.94 -13.85
CA SER A 12 6.68 -8.65 -14.91
C SER A 12 6.23 -7.63 -15.96
N SER A 13 6.78 -7.73 -17.15
CA SER A 13 6.54 -6.84 -18.29
C SER A 13 5.33 -7.24 -19.16
N THR A 14 4.41 -8.07 -18.70
CA THR A 14 3.27 -8.53 -19.49
C THR A 14 1.93 -8.17 -18.85
N PRO A 15 1.14 -7.23 -19.40
CA PRO A 15 -0.23 -6.98 -18.96
C PRO A 15 -1.13 -8.18 -19.30
N GLY A 16 -1.92 -8.68 -18.31
CA GLY A 16 -3.03 -9.60 -18.59
C GLY A 16 -2.91 -11.03 -18.08
N LYS A 17 -1.87 -11.41 -17.32
CA LYS A 17 -1.85 -12.70 -16.62
C LYS A 17 -2.35 -12.54 -15.18
N THR A 18 -3.04 -13.57 -14.67
CA THR A 18 -3.42 -13.73 -13.26
C THR A 18 -2.27 -13.24 -12.38
N GLN A 19 -2.47 -12.14 -11.70
CA GLN A 19 -1.40 -11.52 -10.91
C GLN A 19 -1.24 -12.34 -9.64
N LEU A 20 -0.19 -13.17 -9.62
CA LEU A 20 0.15 -13.98 -8.47
C LEU A 20 0.62 -13.07 -7.31
N LEU A 21 0.29 -13.48 -6.09
CA LEU A 21 0.86 -12.88 -4.88
C LEU A 21 2.35 -13.20 -4.84
N ASN A 22 3.19 -12.18 -4.69
CA ASN A 22 4.62 -12.38 -4.56
C ASN A 22 5.02 -12.37 -3.08
N PHE A 23 5.57 -13.48 -2.61
CA PHE A 23 6.06 -13.63 -1.24
C PHE A 23 7.56 -13.43 -1.17
N PHE A 24 8.01 -12.57 -0.28
CA PHE A 24 9.42 -12.34 0.01
C PHE A 24 9.69 -12.67 1.47
N VAL A 25 10.38 -13.78 1.74
CA VAL A 25 10.80 -14.13 3.09
C VAL A 25 11.96 -13.20 3.51
N MET A 26 11.78 -12.54 4.64
CA MET A 26 12.74 -11.58 5.18
C MET A 26 13.34 -12.13 6.46
N ASN A 27 14.70 -12.21 6.50
CA ASN A 27 15.46 -12.69 7.65
C ASN A 27 14.96 -14.05 8.21
N GLU A 28 14.38 -14.89 7.35
CA GLU A 28 13.82 -16.21 7.71
C GLU A 28 12.70 -16.19 8.77
N THR A 29 12.20 -15.02 9.13
CA THR A 29 11.26 -14.85 10.26
C THR A 29 9.92 -14.27 9.88
N TRP A 30 9.82 -13.46 8.82
CA TRP A 30 8.57 -12.85 8.38
C TRP A 30 8.51 -12.73 6.86
N SER A 31 7.33 -12.49 6.33
CA SER A 31 7.11 -12.36 4.90
C SER A 31 6.56 -10.99 4.53
N LEU A 32 7.16 -10.36 3.52
CA LEU A 32 6.56 -9.25 2.79
C LEU A 32 5.80 -9.82 1.60
N VAL A 33 4.54 -9.43 1.45
CA VAL A 33 3.70 -9.88 0.34
C VAL A 33 3.37 -8.70 -0.54
N ASP A 34 3.75 -8.79 -1.81
CA ASP A 34 3.37 -7.81 -2.82
C ASP A 34 2.03 -8.24 -3.42
N LEU A 35 1.01 -7.45 -3.15
CA LEU A 35 -0.33 -7.65 -3.69
C LEU A 35 -0.44 -6.96 -5.05
N PRO A 36 -1.19 -7.53 -5.99
CA PRO A 36 -1.48 -6.85 -7.23
C PRO A 36 -2.15 -5.49 -6.96
N GLY A 37 -1.77 -4.45 -7.72
CA GLY A 37 -2.33 -3.12 -7.53
C GLY A 37 -3.82 -3.05 -7.87
N TYR A 38 -4.65 -2.61 -6.95
CA TYR A 38 -6.11 -2.46 -7.14
C TYR A 38 -6.48 -1.33 -8.14
N GLY A 39 -5.52 -0.49 -8.55
CA GLY A 39 -5.72 0.61 -9.51
C GLY A 39 -5.31 0.32 -10.96
N PHE A 40 -4.64 -0.79 -11.24
CA PHE A 40 -4.04 -1.10 -12.55
C PHE A 40 -4.94 -1.94 -13.45
N ALA A 41 -6.21 -1.65 -13.56
CA ALA A 41 -7.03 -2.41 -14.48
C ALA A 41 -7.73 -1.54 -15.53
N LYS A 42 -7.17 -1.53 -16.73
CA LYS A 42 -7.95 -1.58 -17.98
C LYS A 42 -8.61 -2.97 -18.14
N VAL A 43 -8.95 -3.63 -17.04
CA VAL A 43 -9.56 -4.96 -17.04
C VAL A 43 -11.06 -4.79 -16.92
N ALA A 44 -11.81 -5.62 -17.66
CA ALA A 44 -13.27 -5.60 -17.69
C ALA A 44 -13.87 -5.57 -16.27
N ARG A 45 -15.03 -4.94 -16.12
CA ARG A 45 -15.72 -4.68 -14.84
C ARG A 45 -15.87 -5.93 -13.97
N THR A 46 -16.03 -7.10 -14.59
CA THR A 46 -16.06 -8.44 -13.97
C THR A 46 -14.75 -8.83 -13.29
N GLN A 47 -13.60 -8.57 -13.94
CA GLN A 47 -12.29 -8.94 -13.38
C GLN A 47 -11.84 -8.04 -12.21
N LYS A 48 -12.39 -6.83 -12.08
CA LYS A 48 -12.18 -5.98 -10.89
C LYS A 48 -12.85 -6.55 -9.64
N ILE A 49 -14.03 -7.14 -9.80
CA ILE A 49 -14.76 -7.77 -8.70
C ILE A 49 -13.99 -9.00 -8.22
N ASP A 50 -13.57 -9.87 -9.15
CA ASP A 50 -12.79 -11.09 -8.85
C ASP A 50 -11.46 -10.76 -8.16
N PHE A 51 -10.81 -9.66 -8.57
CA PHE A 51 -9.57 -9.21 -7.95
C PHE A 51 -9.79 -8.70 -6.52
N ASN A 52 -10.81 -7.90 -6.29
CA ASN A 52 -11.14 -7.41 -4.96
C ASN A 52 -11.56 -8.54 -4.02
N GLU A 53 -12.29 -9.54 -4.49
CA GLU A 53 -12.63 -10.75 -3.74
C GLU A 53 -11.37 -11.52 -3.35
N SER A 54 -10.47 -11.83 -4.29
CA SER A 54 -9.23 -12.57 -4.02
C SER A 54 -8.31 -11.87 -3.03
N VAL A 55 -8.16 -10.55 -3.12
CA VAL A 55 -7.38 -9.76 -2.15
C VAL A 55 -8.09 -9.68 -0.82
N GLY A 56 -9.40 -9.49 -0.82
CA GLY A 56 -10.25 -9.48 0.36
C GLY A 56 -10.17 -10.81 1.12
N ASP A 57 -10.34 -11.92 0.43
CA ASP A 57 -10.24 -13.27 1.00
C ASP A 57 -8.84 -13.52 1.57
N TYR A 58 -7.80 -13.13 0.84
CA TYR A 58 -6.42 -13.23 1.32
C TYR A 58 -6.20 -12.44 2.61
N LEU A 59 -6.61 -11.18 2.65
CA LEU A 59 -6.41 -10.32 3.82
C LEU A 59 -7.26 -10.75 5.03
N ASN A 60 -8.49 -11.22 4.80
CA ASN A 60 -9.40 -11.65 5.87
C ASN A 60 -9.06 -13.04 6.43
N SER A 61 -8.51 -13.94 5.60
CA SER A 61 -8.22 -15.32 6.04
C SER A 61 -6.90 -15.47 6.78
N ARG A 62 -6.04 -14.44 6.81
CA ARG A 62 -4.70 -14.52 7.37
C ARG A 62 -4.64 -14.07 8.83
N GLY A 63 -4.75 -15.01 9.77
CA GLY A 63 -4.57 -14.74 11.21
C GLY A 63 -3.17 -14.23 11.61
N ASN A 64 -2.17 -14.38 10.73
CA ASN A 64 -0.81 -13.86 10.92
C ASN A 64 -0.53 -12.56 10.15
N LEU A 65 -1.53 -11.94 9.54
CA LEU A 65 -1.41 -10.62 8.92
C LEU A 65 -1.13 -9.56 10.00
N ARG A 66 -0.04 -8.83 9.85
CA ARG A 66 0.37 -7.82 10.83
C ARG A 66 -0.01 -6.41 10.42
N ARG A 67 0.19 -6.06 9.16
CA ARG A 67 -0.16 -4.73 8.64
C ARG A 67 -0.21 -4.71 7.13
N VAL A 68 -1.13 -3.94 6.59
CA VAL A 68 -1.20 -3.59 5.17
C VAL A 68 -0.59 -2.20 4.96
N PHE A 69 0.31 -2.06 4.00
CA PHE A 69 0.86 -0.78 3.58
C PHE A 69 0.19 -0.36 2.27
N THR A 70 -0.69 0.62 2.34
CA THR A 70 -1.38 1.18 1.16
C THR A 70 -0.50 2.22 0.51
N LEU A 71 -0.05 1.94 -0.73
CA LEU A 71 0.85 2.83 -1.48
C LEU A 71 0.04 3.82 -2.32
N ILE A 72 0.15 5.11 -2.00
CA ILE A 72 -0.58 6.21 -2.63
C ILE A 72 0.42 7.07 -3.40
N ASP A 73 0.14 7.39 -4.66
CA ASP A 73 0.97 8.31 -5.43
C ASP A 73 0.71 9.75 -4.99
N SER A 74 1.68 10.36 -4.30
CA SER A 74 1.54 11.71 -3.74
C SER A 74 1.31 12.82 -4.78
N ARG A 75 1.50 12.54 -6.07
CA ARG A 75 1.32 13.51 -7.16
C ARG A 75 -0.14 13.62 -7.61
N LEU A 76 -0.97 12.65 -7.26
CA LEU A 76 -2.36 12.57 -7.69
C LEU A 76 -3.30 13.16 -6.62
N PRO A 77 -4.43 13.75 -7.04
CA PRO A 77 -5.50 14.04 -6.09
C PRO A 77 -6.05 12.74 -5.50
N PRO A 78 -6.79 12.79 -4.37
CA PRO A 78 -7.41 11.62 -3.79
C PRO A 78 -8.22 10.83 -4.82
N GLN A 79 -7.86 9.56 -4.99
CA GLN A 79 -8.55 8.68 -5.92
C GLN A 79 -9.64 7.91 -5.17
N ARG A 80 -10.84 7.85 -5.75
CA ARG A 80 -11.96 7.13 -5.13
C ARG A 80 -11.62 5.69 -4.81
N ILE A 81 -10.90 5.01 -5.71
CA ILE A 81 -10.51 3.61 -5.51
C ILE A 81 -9.60 3.42 -4.28
N ASP A 82 -8.73 4.39 -3.98
CA ASP A 82 -7.87 4.35 -2.80
C ASP A 82 -8.72 4.55 -1.54
N ILE A 83 -9.65 5.51 -1.56
CA ILE A 83 -10.56 5.79 -0.45
C ILE A 83 -11.48 4.61 -0.17
N ASP A 84 -12.06 3.99 -1.21
CA ASP A 84 -12.93 2.82 -1.09
C ASP A 84 -12.17 1.63 -0.48
N PHE A 85 -10.91 1.40 -0.89
CA PHE A 85 -10.06 0.35 -0.34
C PHE A 85 -9.71 0.59 1.14
N ILE A 86 -9.35 1.82 1.49
CA ILE A 86 -9.03 2.21 2.87
C ILE A 86 -10.26 2.08 3.77
N ASN A 87 -11.44 2.49 3.28
CA ASN A 87 -12.69 2.31 4.01
C ASN A 87 -12.94 0.83 4.30
N TRP A 88 -12.78 -0.03 3.30
CA TRP A 88 -12.91 -1.48 3.46
C TRP A 88 -11.93 -2.05 4.49
N LEU A 89 -10.63 -1.64 4.46
CA LEU A 89 -9.65 -2.06 5.48
C LEU A 89 -10.09 -1.66 6.89
N GLY A 90 -10.65 -0.46 7.05
CA GLY A 90 -11.17 0.01 8.32
C GLY A 90 -12.39 -0.78 8.80
N GLU A 91 -13.34 -1.06 7.91
CA GLU A 91 -14.54 -1.84 8.22
C GLU A 91 -14.23 -3.29 8.60
N THR A 92 -13.23 -3.89 7.97
CA THR A 92 -12.80 -5.27 8.25
C THR A 92 -11.83 -5.38 9.44
N GLY A 93 -11.41 -4.26 10.02
CA GLY A 93 -10.47 -4.22 11.15
C GLY A 93 -9.05 -4.64 10.81
N VAL A 94 -8.68 -4.69 9.52
CA VAL A 94 -7.33 -5.02 9.07
C VAL A 94 -6.38 -3.85 9.42
N PRO A 95 -5.30 -4.06 10.19
CA PRO A 95 -4.35 -3.01 10.51
C PRO A 95 -3.66 -2.49 9.24
N PHE A 96 -3.65 -1.18 9.02
CA PHE A 96 -3.01 -0.59 7.84
C PHE A 96 -2.25 0.71 8.13
N ALA A 97 -1.42 1.13 7.16
CA ALA A 97 -0.72 2.40 7.16
C ALA A 97 -0.72 2.99 5.76
N LEU A 98 -0.71 4.32 5.66
CA LEU A 98 -0.70 5.06 4.40
C LEU A 98 0.72 5.46 4.04
N ILE A 99 1.19 5.07 2.87
CA ILE A 99 2.52 5.40 2.37
C ILE A 99 2.39 6.27 1.11
N PHE A 100 2.60 7.56 1.27
CA PHE A 100 2.60 8.50 0.15
C PHE A 100 3.93 8.42 -0.59
N THR A 101 3.90 7.81 -1.76
CA THR A 101 5.08 7.51 -2.58
C THR A 101 5.45 8.65 -3.54
N LYS A 102 6.65 8.57 -4.14
CA LYS A 102 7.13 9.50 -5.18
C LYS A 102 7.26 10.96 -4.72
N ALA A 103 7.51 11.19 -3.45
CA ALA A 103 7.68 12.54 -2.89
C ALA A 103 8.83 13.33 -3.52
N ASP A 104 9.81 12.66 -4.16
CA ASP A 104 10.90 13.28 -4.92
C ASP A 104 10.47 13.91 -6.25
N LYS A 105 9.24 13.68 -6.70
CA LYS A 105 8.74 14.15 -8.00
C LYS A 105 8.04 15.51 -7.91
N GLN A 106 7.93 16.09 -6.73
CA GLN A 106 7.31 17.40 -6.51
C GLN A 106 7.92 18.08 -5.27
N SER A 107 7.55 19.34 -5.02
CA SER A 107 8.02 20.07 -3.85
C SER A 107 7.43 19.50 -2.55
N ALA A 108 8.12 19.72 -1.44
CA ALA A 108 7.65 19.29 -0.11
C ALA A 108 6.29 19.90 0.25
N SER A 109 6.04 21.15 -0.13
CA SER A 109 4.75 21.81 0.10
C SER A 109 3.61 21.18 -0.69
N LYS A 110 3.84 20.82 -1.96
CA LYS A 110 2.86 20.11 -2.79
C LYS A 110 2.58 18.71 -2.24
N THR A 111 3.63 18.01 -1.81
CA THR A 111 3.46 16.69 -1.18
C THR A 111 2.62 16.79 0.08
N ARG A 112 2.88 17.76 0.95
CA ARG A 112 2.10 17.99 2.17
C ARG A 112 0.63 18.29 1.82
N ALA A 113 0.39 19.20 0.88
CA ALA A 113 -0.97 19.54 0.46
C ALA A 113 -1.73 18.32 -0.10
N SER A 114 -1.04 17.43 -0.84
CA SER A 114 -1.65 16.17 -1.34
C SER A 114 -2.02 15.24 -0.20
N VAL A 115 -1.15 15.10 0.81
CA VAL A 115 -1.43 14.30 2.01
C VAL A 115 -2.64 14.87 2.76
N ASP A 116 -2.66 16.18 3.01
CA ASP A 116 -3.74 16.85 3.74
C ASP A 116 -5.08 16.71 2.99
N ALA A 117 -5.07 16.88 1.66
CA ALA A 117 -6.26 16.68 0.83
C ALA A 117 -6.78 15.23 0.88
N PHE A 118 -5.86 14.25 0.87
CA PHE A 118 -6.22 12.84 0.97
C PHE A 118 -6.84 12.52 2.34
N LEU A 119 -6.21 12.95 3.42
CA LEU A 119 -6.71 12.75 4.77
C LEU A 119 -8.07 13.43 4.99
N ALA A 120 -8.28 14.60 4.38
CA ALA A 120 -9.59 15.28 4.40
C ALA A 120 -10.69 14.50 3.67
N ALA A 121 -10.32 13.75 2.61
CA ALA A 121 -11.26 12.93 1.83
C ALA A 121 -11.55 11.57 2.45
N MET A 122 -10.79 11.14 3.47
CA MET A 122 -11.02 9.87 4.15
C MET A 122 -12.34 9.87 4.95
N PRO A 123 -12.97 8.69 5.13
CA PRO A 123 -14.11 8.52 6.04
C PRO A 123 -13.80 9.05 7.44
N GLU A 124 -14.79 9.73 8.06
CA GLU A 124 -14.59 10.41 9.35
C GLU A 124 -14.11 9.47 10.45
N HIS A 125 -14.66 8.25 10.51
CA HIS A 125 -14.30 7.24 11.51
C HIS A 125 -12.86 6.72 11.40
N LEU A 126 -12.16 7.00 10.27
CA LEU A 126 -10.77 6.60 10.04
C LEU A 126 -9.77 7.75 10.20
N LYS A 127 -10.26 9.00 10.35
CA LYS A 127 -9.38 10.16 10.51
C LYS A 127 -8.54 10.05 11.78
N GLY A 128 -7.22 10.27 11.61
CA GLY A 128 -6.26 10.18 12.70
C GLY A 128 -5.88 8.76 13.14
N THR A 129 -6.48 7.71 12.56
CA THR A 129 -6.25 6.32 12.97
C THR A 129 -5.01 5.68 12.32
N PRO A 130 -4.84 5.70 10.97
CA PRO A 130 -3.71 5.03 10.35
C PRO A 130 -2.43 5.86 10.45
N PRO A 131 -1.27 5.23 10.68
CA PRO A 131 0.03 5.88 10.49
C PRO A 131 0.19 6.36 9.05
N VAL A 132 0.80 7.54 8.89
CA VAL A 132 1.06 8.17 7.59
C VAL A 132 2.55 8.38 7.41
N VAL A 133 3.10 7.91 6.29
CA VAL A 133 4.51 8.12 5.94
C VAL A 133 4.63 8.70 4.54
N ILE A 134 5.42 9.75 4.39
CA ILE A 134 5.82 10.31 3.10
C ILE A 134 7.12 9.60 2.67
N SER A 135 7.15 9.08 1.45
CA SER A 135 8.26 8.26 0.99
C SER A 135 8.74 8.54 -0.43
N SER A 136 10.02 8.23 -0.64
CA SER A 136 10.64 8.19 -1.96
C SER A 136 11.64 7.04 -2.02
N SER A 137 11.53 6.22 -3.05
CA SER A 137 12.52 5.16 -3.31
C SER A 137 13.84 5.74 -3.83
N LYS A 138 13.82 6.92 -4.48
CA LYS A 138 15.00 7.54 -5.08
C LYS A 138 15.98 8.05 -4.02
N ASN A 139 15.48 8.77 -3.01
CA ASN A 139 16.31 9.38 -1.96
C ASN A 139 16.14 8.71 -0.60
N ARG A 140 15.41 7.58 -0.53
CA ARG A 140 15.14 6.77 0.67
C ARG A 140 14.37 7.50 1.78
N THR A 141 13.71 8.61 1.48
CA THR A 141 12.81 9.30 2.43
C THR A 141 11.75 8.32 2.94
N GLY A 142 11.42 8.38 4.23
CA GLY A 142 10.41 7.53 4.87
C GLY A 142 10.84 6.08 5.12
N ARG A 143 12.08 5.70 4.76
CA ARG A 143 12.54 4.31 4.91
C ARG A 143 12.58 3.87 6.38
N VAL A 144 13.10 4.70 7.25
CA VAL A 144 13.23 4.39 8.69
C VAL A 144 11.86 4.26 9.33
N GLU A 145 10.96 5.18 9.01
CA GLU A 145 9.58 5.21 9.51
C GLU A 145 8.83 3.93 9.08
N ILE A 146 8.95 3.51 7.81
CA ILE A 146 8.33 2.26 7.33
C ILE A 146 8.92 1.05 8.05
N LEU A 147 10.24 0.98 8.23
CA LEU A 147 10.87 -0.12 8.96
C LEU A 147 10.43 -0.19 10.42
N ASN A 148 10.27 0.96 11.07
CA ASN A 148 9.74 1.04 12.43
C ASN A 148 8.29 0.53 12.51
N LEU A 149 7.44 0.89 11.54
CA LEU A 149 6.07 0.37 11.45
C LEU A 149 6.03 -1.15 11.22
N ILE A 150 6.96 -1.70 10.44
CA ILE A 150 7.11 -3.15 10.26
C ILE A 150 7.50 -3.79 11.59
N ASN A 151 8.53 -3.29 12.26
CA ASN A 151 8.99 -3.82 13.54
C ASN A 151 7.89 -3.79 14.61
N GLN A 152 7.12 -2.72 14.70
CA GLN A 152 5.97 -2.63 15.62
C GLN A 152 4.89 -3.70 15.33
N GLY A 153 4.72 -4.08 14.08
CA GLY A 153 3.78 -5.14 13.69
C GLY A 153 4.29 -6.54 13.97
N LEU A 154 5.60 -6.74 14.02
CA LEU A 154 6.21 -8.05 14.25
C LEU A 154 6.30 -8.41 15.75
N GLY A 155 6.16 -7.44 16.65
CA GLY A 155 6.23 -7.61 18.10
C GLY A 155 7.62 -7.37 18.60
#